data_ab50e32ffc2afe6aab9d924eb520a3d2
#
_entry.id   ab50e32ffc2afe6aab9d924eb520a3d2
#
_cell.length_a   1.000
_cell.length_b   1.000
_cell.length_c   1.000
_cell.angle_alpha   90.00
_cell.angle_beta   90.00
_cell.angle_gamma   90.00
#
_symmetry.space_group_name_H-M   'P 1'
#
loop_
_entity.id
_entity.type
_entity.pdbx_description
1 polymer ?
#
loop_
_entity_poly.entity_id
_entity_poly.type
_entity_poly.pdbx_seq_one_letter_code
_entity_poly.pdbx_strand_id
1 'polypeptide(L)'
;HANAVTLAGKLDGVRGARLVTEAFFNEFTLKLPVPAAGVVDELAAQGILAGVPGGRLWPERPELADLLVVAATETNTEAEMDLFASKLEEML
;
A
#
# COMPACT_ATOMS: atom_id res chain seq x y z
N HIS A 1 -0.38 -7.48 -13.79
CA HIS A 1 0.53 -6.34 -13.93
C HIS A 1 -0.23 -5.04 -14.17
N ALA A 2 -1.25 -5.08 -15.01
CA ALA A 2 -2.04 -3.87 -15.30
C ALA A 2 -2.70 -3.31 -14.04
N ASN A 3 -3.26 -4.18 -13.18
CA ASN A 3 -3.86 -3.74 -11.92
C ASN A 3 -2.82 -3.15 -10.96
N ALA A 4 -1.61 -3.72 -10.92
CA ALA A 4 -0.56 -3.19 -10.08
C ALA A 4 -0.14 -1.78 -10.54
N VAL A 5 -0.02 -1.57 -11.84
CA VAL A 5 0.30 -0.25 -12.39
C VAL A 5 -0.80 0.76 -12.07
N THR A 6 -2.06 0.36 -12.25
CA THR A 6 -3.21 1.22 -11.97
C THR A 6 -3.27 1.58 -10.48
N LEU A 7 -3.13 0.58 -9.61
CA LEU A 7 -3.18 0.81 -8.17
C LEU A 7 -2.00 1.66 -7.70
N ALA A 8 -0.80 1.39 -8.21
CA ALA A 8 0.38 2.18 -7.86
C ALA A 8 0.16 3.65 -8.20
N GLY A 9 -0.40 3.94 -9.37
CA GLY A 9 -0.70 5.30 -9.77
C GLY A 9 -1.72 5.98 -8.84
N LYS A 10 -2.76 5.26 -8.46
CA LYS A 10 -3.77 5.79 -7.53
C LYS A 10 -3.20 6.08 -6.15
N LEU A 11 -2.36 5.17 -5.63
CA LEU A 11 -1.78 5.32 -4.30
C LEU A 11 -0.67 6.37 -4.28
N ASP A 12 0.09 6.50 -5.36
CA ASP A 12 1.12 7.54 -5.46
C ASP A 12 0.50 8.93 -5.46
N GLY A 13 -0.76 9.04 -5.87
CA GLY A 13 -1.50 10.29 -5.80
C GLY A 13 -2.02 10.64 -4.40
N VAL A 14 -1.95 9.71 -3.46
CA VAL A 14 -2.41 9.95 -2.08
C VAL A 14 -1.39 10.83 -1.36
N ARG A 15 -1.89 11.89 -0.74
CA ARG A 15 -1.04 12.84 -0.04
C ARG A 15 -0.31 12.16 1.11
N GLY A 16 1.01 12.27 1.11
CA GLY A 16 1.85 11.68 2.14
C GLY A 16 2.43 10.33 1.76
N ALA A 17 1.83 9.62 0.81
CA ALA A 17 2.37 8.36 0.31
C ALA A 17 3.31 8.64 -0.87
N ARG A 18 4.34 7.84 -1.00
CA ARG A 18 5.30 7.99 -2.11
C ARG A 18 5.66 6.62 -2.66
N LEU A 19 5.59 6.50 -3.97
CA LEU A 19 6.01 5.28 -4.66
C LEU A 19 7.54 5.17 -4.60
N VAL A 20 8.04 4.11 -3.99
CA VAL A 20 9.48 3.87 -3.84
C VAL A 20 10.02 3.04 -4.99
N THR A 21 9.25 2.04 -5.41
CA THR A 21 9.61 1.19 -6.55
C THR A 21 8.49 1.23 -7.57
N GLU A 22 8.84 1.12 -8.84
CA GLU A 22 7.84 0.99 -9.89
C GLU A 22 7.11 -0.34 -9.72
N ALA A 23 5.87 -0.41 -10.21
CA ALA A 23 5.11 -1.65 -10.21
C ALA A 23 5.84 -2.68 -11.08
N PHE A 24 6.12 -3.84 -10.49
CA PHE A 24 6.83 -4.93 -11.15
C PHE A 24 6.02 -6.20 -10.92
N PHE A 25 5.65 -6.88 -12.00
CA PHE A 25 4.67 -7.96 -11.94
C PHE A 25 3.41 -7.45 -11.25
N ASN A 26 3.13 -7.91 -10.02
CA ASN A 26 1.94 -7.57 -9.26
C ASN A 26 2.26 -6.79 -8.00
N GLU A 27 3.50 -6.34 -7.83
CA GLU A 27 3.94 -5.72 -6.56
C GLU A 27 4.58 -4.36 -6.77
N PHE A 28 4.47 -3.52 -5.74
CA PHE A 28 5.20 -2.26 -5.65
C PHE A 28 5.33 -1.87 -4.18
N THR A 29 6.22 -0.94 -3.87
CA THR A 29 6.46 -0.49 -2.50
C THR A 29 6.16 0.98 -2.37
N LEU A 30 5.41 1.33 -1.33
CA LEU A 30 5.11 2.72 -0.96
C LEU A 30 5.84 3.06 0.32
N LYS A 31 6.28 4.32 0.42
CA LYS A 31 6.75 4.91 1.66
C LYS A 31 5.64 5.77 2.22
N LEU A 32 5.31 5.54 3.51
CA LEU A 32 4.26 6.27 4.19
C LEU A 32 4.88 7.23 5.21
N PRO A 33 4.17 8.27 5.64
CA PRO A 33 4.67 9.18 6.67
C PRO A 33 4.52 8.64 8.10
N VAL A 34 3.98 7.43 8.24
CA VAL A 34 3.73 6.76 9.51
C VAL A 34 4.12 5.30 9.39
N PRO A 35 4.29 4.56 10.50
CA PRO A 35 4.55 3.12 10.43
C PRO A 35 3.43 2.39 9.69
N ALA A 36 3.81 1.54 8.75
CA ALA A 36 2.86 0.86 7.88
C ALA A 36 2.00 -0.18 8.60
N ALA A 37 2.52 -0.78 9.70
CA ALA A 37 1.78 -1.81 10.42
C ALA A 37 0.42 -1.33 10.92
N GLY A 38 0.36 -0.13 11.49
CA GLY A 38 -0.91 0.44 11.95
C GLY A 38 -1.89 0.69 10.81
N VAL A 39 -1.36 1.14 9.66
CA VAL A 39 -2.18 1.38 8.47
C VAL A 39 -2.76 0.06 7.96
N VAL A 40 -1.93 -0.98 7.87
CA VAL A 40 -2.37 -2.30 7.42
C VAL A 40 -3.48 -2.85 8.32
N ASP A 41 -3.29 -2.76 9.65
CA ASP A 41 -4.27 -3.25 10.60
C ASP A 41 -5.60 -2.49 10.50
N GLU A 42 -5.54 -1.17 10.37
CA GLU A 42 -6.74 -0.36 10.25
C GLU A 42 -7.50 -0.65 8.97
N LEU A 43 -6.79 -0.79 7.86
CA LEU A 43 -7.42 -1.13 6.58
C LEU A 43 -8.01 -2.54 6.61
N ALA A 44 -7.33 -3.50 7.26
CA ALA A 44 -7.85 -4.85 7.41
C ALA A 44 -9.15 -4.87 8.22
N ALA A 45 -9.26 -4.02 9.24
CA ALA A 45 -10.47 -3.90 10.03
C ALA A 45 -11.64 -3.40 9.19
N GLN A 46 -11.37 -2.73 8.08
CA GLN A 46 -12.39 -2.26 7.14
C GLN A 46 -12.56 -3.19 5.94
N GLY A 47 -11.95 -4.37 5.98
CA GLY A 47 -12.04 -5.36 4.92
C GLY A 47 -11.10 -5.14 3.75
N ILE A 48 -10.10 -4.28 3.91
CA ILE A 48 -9.14 -3.96 2.86
C ILE A 48 -7.79 -4.59 3.18
N LEU A 49 -7.33 -5.50 2.32
CA LEU A 49 -6.02 -6.14 2.46
C LEU A 49 -4.99 -5.27 1.73
N ALA A 50 -4.32 -4.40 2.48
CA ALA A 50 -3.42 -3.42 1.89
C ALA A 50 -2.09 -4.01 1.42
N GLY A 51 -1.55 -4.98 2.17
CA GLY A 51 -0.25 -5.56 1.84
C GLY A 51 0.52 -5.93 3.10
N VAL A 52 1.85 -5.93 2.99
CA VAL A 52 2.71 -6.34 4.10
C VAL A 52 3.55 -5.14 4.55
N PRO A 53 3.51 -4.78 5.85
CA PRO A 53 4.33 -3.67 6.33
C PRO A 53 5.80 -4.06 6.40
N GLY A 54 6.70 -3.09 6.14
CA GLY A 54 8.13 -3.33 6.17
C GLY A 54 8.64 -3.83 7.51
N GLY A 55 7.99 -3.42 8.60
CA GLY A 55 8.36 -3.90 9.92
C GLY A 55 8.15 -5.40 10.11
N ARG A 56 7.24 -6.00 9.34
CA ARG A 56 7.03 -7.45 9.38
C ARG A 56 8.06 -8.19 8.52
N LEU A 57 8.44 -7.60 7.39
CA LEU A 57 9.41 -8.21 6.48
C LEU A 57 10.84 -8.07 6.98
N TRP A 58 11.14 -6.94 7.60
CA TRP A 58 12.49 -6.63 8.08
C TRP A 58 12.43 -6.14 9.53
N PRO A 59 12.12 -7.03 10.49
CA PRO A 59 11.93 -6.60 11.89
C PRO A 59 13.19 -6.04 12.54
N GLU A 60 14.36 -6.40 12.03
CA GLU A 60 15.65 -5.87 12.52
C GLU A 60 16.04 -4.55 11.87
N ARG A 61 15.21 -4.05 10.94
CA ARG A 61 15.46 -2.79 10.21
C ARG A 61 14.35 -1.78 10.50
N PRO A 62 14.38 -1.09 11.66
CA PRO A 62 13.30 -0.16 12.03
C PRO A 62 13.12 0.99 11.04
N GLU A 63 14.17 1.34 10.29
CA GLU A 63 14.08 2.38 9.26
C GLU A 63 13.15 2.01 8.11
N LEU A 64 12.80 0.73 7.97
CA LEU A 64 11.91 0.25 6.91
C LEU A 64 10.46 0.07 7.39
N ALA A 65 10.16 0.45 8.64
CA ALA A 65 8.83 0.25 9.22
C ALA A 65 7.74 1.07 8.53
N ASP A 66 8.10 2.14 7.82
CA ASP A 66 7.16 2.98 7.11
C ASP A 66 6.94 2.56 5.65
N LEU A 67 7.54 1.45 5.23
CA LEU A 67 7.32 0.91 3.90
C LEU A 67 6.13 -0.04 3.90
N LEU A 68 5.35 0.03 2.82
CA LEU A 68 4.21 -0.87 2.60
C LEU A 68 4.42 -1.56 1.26
N VAL A 69 4.53 -2.89 1.29
CA VAL A 69 4.64 -3.69 0.07
C VAL A 69 3.24 -4.10 -0.32
N VAL A 70 2.77 -3.57 -1.43
CA VAL A 70 1.40 -3.78 -1.93
C VAL A 70 1.43 -4.79 -3.07
N ALA A 71 0.52 -5.76 -3.02
CA ALA A 71 0.31 -6.72 -4.09
C ALA A 71 -1.11 -6.55 -4.65
N ALA A 72 -1.22 -6.45 -5.96
CA ALA A 72 -2.51 -6.38 -6.65
C ALA A 72 -2.72 -7.67 -7.42
N THR A 73 -3.98 -8.10 -7.55
CA THR A 73 -4.34 -9.29 -8.31
C THR A 73 -5.21 -8.90 -9.50
N GLU A 74 -5.35 -9.83 -10.44
CA GLU A 74 -6.19 -9.60 -11.62
C GLU A 74 -7.68 -9.47 -11.26
N THR A 75 -8.06 -9.94 -10.08
CA THR A 75 -9.44 -9.89 -9.61
C THR A 75 -9.78 -8.58 -8.90
N ASN A 76 -8.79 -7.73 -8.63
CA ASN A 76 -9.07 -6.43 -8.02
C ASN A 76 -9.83 -5.55 -9.00
N THR A 77 -10.94 -4.97 -8.55
CA THR A 77 -11.74 -4.07 -9.36
C THR A 77 -11.23 -2.64 -9.19
N GLU A 78 -11.59 -1.77 -10.13
CA GLU A 78 -11.24 -0.36 -10.02
C GLU A 78 -11.91 0.27 -8.79
N ALA A 79 -13.15 -0.13 -8.48
CA ALA A 79 -13.84 0.35 -7.29
C ALA A 79 -13.10 -0.03 -6.01
N GLU A 80 -12.56 -1.25 -5.93
CA GLU A 80 -11.77 -1.69 -4.78
C GLU A 80 -10.48 -0.90 -4.64
N MET A 81 -9.82 -0.64 -5.78
CA MET A 81 -8.58 0.15 -5.79
C MET A 81 -8.84 1.60 -5.39
N ASP A 82 -9.94 2.17 -5.84
CA ASP A 82 -10.34 3.53 -5.46
C ASP A 82 -10.67 3.60 -3.97
N LEU A 83 -11.33 2.58 -3.45
CA LEU A 83 -11.65 2.52 -2.02
C LEU A 83 -10.37 2.45 -1.18
N PHE A 84 -9.41 1.66 -1.60
CA PHE A 84 -8.11 1.56 -0.92
C PHE A 84 -7.44 2.94 -0.87
N ALA A 85 -7.34 3.61 -2.02
CA ALA A 85 -6.71 4.93 -2.09
C ALA A 85 -7.44 5.94 -1.22
N SER A 86 -8.76 5.94 -1.24
CA SER A 86 -9.59 6.85 -0.45
C SER A 86 -9.39 6.63 1.05
N LYS A 87 -9.41 5.38 1.49
CA LYS A 87 -9.22 5.05 2.91
C LYS A 87 -7.81 5.35 3.38
N LEU A 88 -6.82 5.07 2.55
CA LEU A 88 -5.44 5.41 2.88
C LEU A 88 -5.28 6.93 3.06
N GLU A 89 -5.88 7.70 2.16
CA GLU A 89 -5.83 9.16 2.25
C GLU A 89 -6.44 9.68 3.55
N GLU A 90 -7.53 9.08 4.00
CA GLU A 90 -8.17 9.46 5.27
C GLU A 90 -7.25 9.23 6.47
N MET A 91 -6.33 8.27 6.37
CA MET A 91 -5.44 7.89 7.47
C MET A 91 -4.13 8.66 7.49
N LEU A 92 -3.78 9.31 6.42
CA LEU A 92 -2.56 10.06 6.28
C LEU A 92 -2.83 11.56 6.28
#